data_36c974bbcb9359c9c63a363a0183aad7
#
_entry.id   36c974bbcb9359c9c63a363a0183aad7
#
_cell.length_a   1.000
_cell.length_b   1.000
_cell.length_c   1.000
_cell.angle_alpha   90.00
_cell.angle_beta   90.00
_cell.angle_gamma   90.00
#
_symmetry.space_group_name_H-M   'P 1'
#
loop_
_entity.id
_entity.type
_entity.pdbx_description
1 polymer ?
#
loop_
_entity_poly.entity_id
_entity_poly.type
_entity_poly.pdbx_seq_one_letter_code
_entity_poly.pdbx_strand_id
1 'polypeptide(L)'
;MRWSAVTAVICLAVAAPASGATKLVVTGHGWGHGVGMSQWGAYGFAKHGWRYDRILAHYYPGTQLSPAPVANVRVQLAAAQPRVSVGCPGTLKVSDATGRTYSLGAGVYAVNAKLRLPVGHKRVRQPHHEAITVPVKRTLRSPLVFDCPSAPLTWNGRAYHGLLAVRRGGRRLSVVNSVDLEDYVRGVVAGEMPHNWSLAALESQAVAARTYALATLHPNKHFDLFSDTRSQVYGGIAYETPQTNFAIQRTAGKILTWHGLPASTFFFSTSGGRTADVREVWPKLGDLPYLRSVSDPYDFGPHHSWRVVVPAAKLPSGPFKVVHATDGRVTQIVIGKRTIAAAAFRERLGLQSTWFDLGRVSLTTASDRVRFGKKIQLDADVEGLGRARLERRIGAGPWKPLATVGGRARVTVEPRAHTLYRLDVGPGIAGPEVAVDVAPRLDVTPAGANVLAGAVEPATHGAISVLRYVASGWKVVAHPRLDARGTFRTPLKLHAGEYRVEVGDDGRYASATVDVHVTSRLLASFGY
;
A
#
# COMPACT_ATOMS: atom_id res chain seq x y z
N MET A 1 -16.96 -70.75 22.28
CA MET A 1 -17.11 -69.43 22.93
C MET A 1 -16.02 -68.54 22.49
N ARG A 2 -16.31 -67.62 21.56
CA ARG A 2 -15.34 -66.63 21.02
C ARG A 2 -15.67 -65.30 21.66
N TRP A 3 -14.72 -64.76 22.40
CA TRP A 3 -14.77 -63.39 22.95
C TRP A 3 -14.26 -62.44 21.92
N SER A 4 -15.12 -61.59 21.43
CA SER A 4 -14.73 -60.44 20.57
C SER A 4 -14.39 -59.27 21.48
N ALA A 5 -13.11 -58.92 21.51
CA ALA A 5 -12.66 -57.67 22.15
C ALA A 5 -13.02 -56.49 21.24
N VAL A 6 -13.85 -55.60 21.76
CA VAL A 6 -14.14 -54.31 21.13
C VAL A 6 -13.00 -53.34 21.50
N THR A 7 -12.13 -53.08 20.53
CA THR A 7 -11.09 -52.07 20.67
C THR A 7 -11.73 -50.68 20.43
N ALA A 8 -11.87 -49.90 21.49
CA ALA A 8 -12.26 -48.51 21.38
C ALA A 8 -11.10 -47.70 20.78
N VAL A 9 -11.25 -47.26 19.54
CA VAL A 9 -10.34 -46.31 18.90
C VAL A 9 -10.65 -44.92 19.49
N ILE A 10 -9.80 -44.47 20.38
CA ILE A 10 -9.78 -43.06 20.83
C ILE A 10 -9.17 -42.25 19.69
N CYS A 11 -10.00 -41.61 18.88
CA CYS A 11 -9.55 -40.55 17.98
C CYS A 11 -9.09 -39.36 18.83
N LEU A 12 -7.81 -39.28 19.11
CA LEU A 12 -7.17 -38.01 19.52
C LEU A 12 -7.30 -37.03 18.34
N ALA A 13 -8.31 -36.19 18.41
CA ALA A 13 -8.35 -34.99 17.58
C ALA A 13 -7.14 -34.12 18.00
N VAL A 14 -6.07 -34.19 17.23
CA VAL A 14 -4.98 -33.22 17.32
C VAL A 14 -5.59 -31.88 16.93
N ALA A 15 -5.96 -31.08 17.93
CA ALA A 15 -6.35 -29.68 17.70
C ALA A 15 -5.21 -29.01 16.97
N ALA A 16 -5.48 -28.53 15.76
CA ALA A 16 -4.53 -27.67 15.05
C ALA A 16 -4.21 -26.49 15.98
N PRO A 17 -2.94 -26.10 16.13
CA PRO A 17 -2.60 -24.98 17.00
C PRO A 17 -3.37 -23.75 16.52
N ALA A 18 -4.00 -23.03 17.45
CA ALA A 18 -4.64 -21.75 17.17
C ALA A 18 -3.56 -20.81 16.63
N SER A 19 -3.44 -20.74 15.30
CA SER A 19 -2.31 -20.11 14.65
C SER A 19 -2.56 -18.62 14.55
N GLY A 20 -1.88 -17.87 15.38
CA GLY A 20 -1.61 -16.47 15.09
C GLY A 20 -0.88 -16.40 13.74
N ALA A 21 -1.45 -15.67 12.79
CA ALA A 21 -0.88 -15.60 11.45
C ALA A 21 0.50 -14.96 11.51
N THR A 22 1.52 -15.63 10.95
CA THR A 22 2.85 -15.03 10.75
C THR A 22 2.71 -13.77 9.90
N LYS A 23 3.28 -12.67 10.36
CA LYS A 23 3.35 -11.40 9.62
C LYS A 23 4.80 -11.04 9.33
N LEU A 24 5.01 -10.37 8.20
CA LEU A 24 6.29 -9.75 7.87
C LEU A 24 6.22 -8.27 8.17
N VAL A 25 7.28 -7.75 8.74
CA VAL A 25 7.44 -6.33 9.03
C VAL A 25 8.58 -5.82 8.18
N VAL A 26 8.28 -4.85 7.33
CA VAL A 26 9.27 -4.17 6.51
C VAL A 26 9.49 -2.79 7.10
N THR A 27 10.72 -2.51 7.53
CA THR A 27 11.14 -1.18 7.99
C THR A 27 12.07 -0.59 6.95
N GLY A 28 11.77 0.59 6.46
CA GLY A 28 12.55 1.17 5.38
C GLY A 28 12.70 2.67 5.46
N HIS A 29 13.45 3.20 4.51
CA HIS A 29 13.83 4.60 4.39
C HIS A 29 13.56 5.12 2.98
N GLY A 30 13.11 6.38 2.90
CA GLY A 30 12.93 7.08 1.64
C GLY A 30 11.73 6.63 0.81
N TRP A 31 11.45 7.38 -0.24
CA TRP A 31 10.40 7.09 -1.21
C TRP A 31 10.87 7.44 -2.63
N GLY A 32 10.87 6.45 -3.51
CA GLY A 32 11.28 6.56 -4.91
C GLY A 32 12.40 5.59 -5.26
N HIS A 33 13.03 5.81 -6.42
CA HIS A 33 14.13 4.97 -6.92
C HIS A 33 15.47 5.28 -6.24
N GLY A 34 15.61 6.45 -5.64
CA GLY A 34 16.80 6.83 -4.87
C GLY A 34 17.94 7.48 -5.65
N VAL A 35 17.96 7.45 -6.98
CA VAL A 35 19.06 7.94 -7.81
C VAL A 35 18.93 9.44 -8.09
N GLY A 36 20.01 10.20 -7.94
CA GLY A 36 20.07 11.64 -8.21
C GLY A 36 19.46 12.49 -7.09
N MET A 37 18.72 13.55 -7.41
CA MET A 37 18.26 14.56 -6.44
C MET A 37 17.03 14.08 -5.65
N SER A 38 17.14 14.09 -4.32
CA SER A 38 15.99 14.00 -3.41
C SER A 38 15.27 15.36 -3.36
N GLN A 39 13.96 15.36 -3.60
CA GLN A 39 13.15 16.58 -3.55
C GLN A 39 13.08 17.15 -2.12
N TRP A 40 12.80 16.28 -1.12
CA TRP A 40 12.80 16.68 0.29
C TRP A 40 14.20 17.06 0.79
N GLY A 41 15.24 16.40 0.31
CA GLY A 41 16.61 16.78 0.61
C GLY A 41 16.98 18.13 0.01
N ALA A 42 16.65 18.40 -1.26
CA ALA A 42 16.85 19.71 -1.90
C ALA A 42 16.13 20.83 -1.13
N TYR A 43 14.89 20.55 -0.67
CA TYR A 43 14.15 21.48 0.21
C TYR A 43 14.86 21.65 1.55
N GLY A 44 15.38 20.60 2.16
CA GLY A 44 16.16 20.66 3.39
C GLY A 44 17.42 21.49 3.25
N PHE A 45 18.23 21.26 2.21
CA PHE A 45 19.41 22.09 1.92
C PHE A 45 19.04 23.55 1.68
N ALA A 46 17.94 23.84 0.94
CA ALA A 46 17.47 25.20 0.73
C ALA A 46 17.06 25.89 2.05
N LYS A 47 16.43 25.16 2.99
CA LYS A 47 16.10 25.64 4.34
C LYS A 47 17.36 25.97 5.16
N HIS A 48 18.50 25.35 4.85
CA HIS A 48 19.81 25.62 5.45
C HIS A 48 20.62 26.65 4.64
N GLY A 49 19.96 27.45 3.79
CA GLY A 49 20.56 28.56 3.09
C GLY A 49 21.38 28.21 1.84
N TRP A 50 21.28 26.95 1.36
CA TRP A 50 21.97 26.62 0.12
C TRP A 50 21.23 27.17 -1.10
N ARG A 51 22.00 27.66 -2.07
CA ARG A 51 21.49 28.09 -3.38
C ARG A 51 21.33 26.86 -4.29
N TYR A 52 20.50 27.00 -5.33
CA TYR A 52 20.19 25.91 -6.26
C TYR A 52 21.43 25.32 -6.96
N ASP A 53 22.41 26.15 -7.31
CA ASP A 53 23.65 25.73 -7.95
C ASP A 53 24.47 24.79 -7.03
N ARG A 54 24.56 25.12 -5.74
CA ARG A 54 25.22 24.29 -4.75
C ARG A 54 24.43 22.99 -4.47
N ILE A 55 23.09 23.06 -4.43
CA ILE A 55 22.22 21.88 -4.26
C ILE A 55 22.42 20.92 -5.44
N LEU A 56 22.40 21.43 -6.67
CA LEU A 56 22.62 20.63 -7.87
C LEU A 56 24.02 20.01 -7.92
N ALA A 57 25.07 20.78 -7.59
CA ALA A 57 26.44 20.25 -7.52
C ALA A 57 26.62 19.14 -6.46
N HIS A 58 25.83 19.19 -5.39
CA HIS A 58 25.81 18.14 -4.37
C HIS A 58 25.22 16.83 -4.90
N TYR A 59 24.04 16.87 -5.56
CA TYR A 59 23.36 15.68 -6.04
C TYR A 59 23.90 15.14 -7.37
N TYR A 60 24.57 16.01 -8.16
CA TYR A 60 25.16 15.66 -9.46
C TYR A 60 26.62 16.14 -9.53
N PRO A 61 27.50 15.59 -8.67
CA PRO A 61 28.89 16.04 -8.58
C PRO A 61 29.62 15.89 -9.92
N GLY A 62 30.42 16.91 -10.26
CA GLY A 62 31.22 16.95 -11.50
C GLY A 62 30.45 17.38 -12.75
N THR A 63 29.13 17.60 -12.67
CA THR A 63 28.38 18.25 -13.76
C THR A 63 28.61 19.75 -13.76
N GLN A 64 28.35 20.39 -14.91
CA GLN A 64 28.52 21.84 -15.10
C GLN A 64 27.18 22.49 -15.46
N LEU A 65 26.91 23.69 -14.91
CA LEU A 65 25.80 24.52 -15.36
C LEU A 65 26.16 25.10 -16.72
N SER A 66 25.35 24.85 -17.73
CA SER A 66 25.55 25.23 -19.12
C SER A 66 24.29 25.86 -19.73
N PRO A 67 24.38 26.64 -20.80
CA PRO A 67 23.22 27.09 -21.55
C PRO A 67 22.46 25.92 -22.19
N ALA A 68 21.13 25.95 -22.12
CA ALA A 68 20.29 25.00 -22.84
C ALA A 68 20.19 25.41 -24.33
N PRO A 69 20.18 24.43 -25.26
CA PRO A 69 19.78 24.74 -26.64
C PRO A 69 18.28 25.07 -26.67
N VAL A 70 17.87 25.89 -27.63
CA VAL A 70 16.45 26.09 -27.94
C VAL A 70 15.90 24.79 -28.46
N ALA A 71 14.89 24.27 -27.81
CA ALA A 71 14.31 22.95 -28.12
C ALA A 71 12.83 22.91 -27.86
N ASN A 72 12.14 22.10 -28.67
CA ASN A 72 10.78 21.64 -28.39
C ASN A 72 10.83 20.20 -27.89
N VAL A 73 10.00 19.89 -26.91
CA VAL A 73 9.81 18.54 -26.40
C VAL A 73 8.44 18.01 -26.81
N ARG A 74 8.35 16.70 -27.05
CA ARG A 74 7.13 16.02 -27.48
C ARG A 74 6.64 15.10 -26.36
N VAL A 75 5.54 15.48 -25.71
CA VAL A 75 5.00 14.79 -24.53
C VAL A 75 3.79 13.97 -24.94
N GLN A 76 3.83 12.65 -24.75
CA GLN A 76 2.66 11.80 -24.94
C GLN A 76 1.65 12.01 -23.81
N LEU A 77 0.56 12.72 -24.11
CA LEU A 77 -0.52 12.96 -23.15
C LEU A 77 -1.44 11.73 -23.00
N ALA A 78 -1.66 11.00 -24.10
CA ALA A 78 -2.46 9.78 -24.07
C ALA A 78 -2.11 8.84 -25.22
N ALA A 79 -2.38 7.55 -24.97
CA ALA A 79 -2.32 6.50 -25.99
C ALA A 79 -3.69 5.80 -26.09
N ALA A 80 -3.95 5.18 -27.26
CA ALA A 80 -5.08 4.28 -27.49
C ALA A 80 -6.48 4.86 -27.19
N GLN A 81 -6.70 6.16 -27.45
CA GLN A 81 -7.98 6.82 -27.27
C GLN A 81 -8.95 6.46 -28.41
N PRO A 82 -10.22 6.16 -28.16
CA PRO A 82 -11.21 5.94 -29.21
C PRO A 82 -11.63 7.26 -29.87
N ARG A 83 -11.57 8.36 -29.13
CA ARG A 83 -11.94 9.72 -29.55
C ARG A 83 -11.09 10.73 -28.79
N VAL A 84 -10.76 11.82 -29.46
CA VAL A 84 -10.00 12.97 -28.92
C VAL A 84 -10.83 14.23 -29.19
N SER A 85 -10.94 15.11 -28.19
CA SER A 85 -11.60 16.43 -28.36
C SER A 85 -10.56 17.52 -28.17
N VAL A 86 -10.33 18.34 -29.21
CA VAL A 86 -9.40 19.48 -29.20
C VAL A 86 -10.19 20.76 -29.30
N GLY A 87 -9.92 21.71 -28.43
CA GLY A 87 -10.60 23.00 -28.37
C GLY A 87 -9.65 24.19 -28.56
N CYS A 88 -10.21 25.27 -29.11
CA CYS A 88 -9.56 26.57 -29.23
C CYS A 88 -10.64 27.66 -29.08
N PRO A 89 -10.44 28.69 -28.24
CA PRO A 89 -11.41 29.77 -28.09
C PRO A 89 -11.40 30.76 -29.28
N GLY A 90 -10.40 30.67 -30.15
CA GLY A 90 -10.27 31.44 -31.37
C GLY A 90 -10.23 30.55 -32.62
N THR A 91 -9.55 30.99 -33.67
CA THR A 91 -9.35 30.19 -34.89
C THR A 91 -8.43 29.03 -34.63
N LEU A 92 -8.98 27.79 -34.77
CA LEU A 92 -8.20 26.56 -34.68
C LEU A 92 -7.63 26.21 -36.05
N LYS A 93 -6.31 26.15 -36.17
CA LYS A 93 -5.63 25.63 -37.35
C LYS A 93 -5.42 24.12 -37.20
N VAL A 94 -5.61 23.35 -38.26
CA VAL A 94 -5.30 21.93 -38.32
C VAL A 94 -4.54 21.62 -39.60
N SER A 95 -3.35 21.04 -39.45
CA SER A 95 -2.54 20.54 -40.56
C SER A 95 -2.57 19.02 -40.59
N ASP A 96 -2.62 18.43 -41.79
CA ASP A 96 -2.56 16.98 -41.96
C ASP A 96 -1.20 16.53 -42.53
N ALA A 97 -1.00 15.23 -42.63
CA ALA A 97 0.27 14.65 -43.12
C ALA A 97 0.60 15.01 -44.58
N THR A 98 -0.30 15.64 -45.34
CA THR A 98 -0.01 16.17 -46.68
C THR A 98 0.59 17.58 -46.64
N GLY A 99 0.75 18.18 -45.48
CA GLY A 99 1.17 19.56 -45.28
C GLY A 99 0.06 20.59 -45.48
N ARG A 100 -1.16 20.19 -45.80
CA ARG A 100 -2.30 21.11 -45.93
C ARG A 100 -2.79 21.58 -44.59
N THR A 101 -2.96 22.89 -44.45
CA THR A 101 -3.53 23.52 -43.26
C THR A 101 -4.95 24.00 -43.55
N TYR A 102 -5.83 23.77 -42.60
CA TYR A 102 -7.23 24.18 -42.62
C TYR A 102 -7.51 25.06 -41.40
N SER A 103 -8.39 26.02 -41.57
CA SER A 103 -8.87 26.87 -40.48
C SER A 103 -10.30 26.45 -40.09
N LEU A 104 -10.50 26.29 -38.79
CA LEU A 104 -11.79 26.04 -38.16
C LEU A 104 -12.13 27.22 -37.24
N GLY A 105 -13.39 27.52 -37.04
CA GLY A 105 -13.81 28.54 -36.08
C GLY A 105 -13.48 28.16 -34.63
N ALA A 106 -13.77 29.12 -33.72
CA ALA A 106 -13.72 28.84 -32.28
C ALA A 106 -14.63 27.65 -31.91
N GLY A 107 -14.16 26.81 -31.00
CA GLY A 107 -14.96 25.66 -30.56
C GLY A 107 -14.15 24.44 -30.18
N VAL A 108 -14.86 23.33 -29.91
CA VAL A 108 -14.29 22.01 -29.58
C VAL A 108 -14.61 21.02 -30.68
N TYR A 109 -13.56 20.43 -31.23
CA TYR A 109 -13.66 19.50 -32.36
C TYR A 109 -13.28 18.08 -31.95
N ALA A 110 -14.20 17.16 -32.18
CA ALA A 110 -14.01 15.76 -31.86
C ALA A 110 -13.43 14.99 -33.05
N VAL A 111 -12.36 14.28 -32.80
CA VAL A 111 -11.64 13.42 -33.78
C VAL A 111 -11.74 11.97 -33.32
N ASN A 112 -12.05 11.08 -34.25
CA ASN A 112 -11.95 9.63 -34.08
C ASN A 112 -11.02 9.02 -35.14
N ALA A 113 -10.87 7.71 -35.17
CA ALA A 113 -9.97 7.04 -36.11
C ALA A 113 -10.33 7.24 -37.59
N LYS A 114 -11.52 7.77 -37.91
CA LYS A 114 -11.88 8.15 -39.29
C LYS A 114 -11.28 9.50 -39.70
N LEU A 115 -10.71 10.29 -38.77
CA LEU A 115 -10.05 11.59 -38.96
C LEU A 115 -10.88 12.58 -39.79
N ARG A 116 -12.19 12.64 -39.52
CA ARG A 116 -13.11 13.53 -40.27
C ARG A 116 -13.36 14.81 -39.50
N LEU A 117 -13.04 15.94 -40.14
CA LEU A 117 -13.26 17.28 -39.61
C LEU A 117 -14.05 18.16 -40.59
N PRO A 118 -14.79 19.18 -40.14
CA PRO A 118 -15.65 20.06 -40.97
C PRO A 118 -14.81 21.13 -41.68
N VAL A 119 -13.80 20.72 -42.43
CA VAL A 119 -12.83 21.57 -43.13
C VAL A 119 -13.17 21.83 -44.59
N GLY A 120 -14.20 21.19 -45.13
CA GLY A 120 -14.71 21.45 -46.47
C GLY A 120 -15.88 22.40 -46.43
N HIS A 121 -16.17 23.00 -47.58
CA HIS A 121 -17.32 23.88 -47.73
C HIS A 121 -18.11 23.43 -48.98
N LYS A 122 -19.44 23.50 -48.90
CA LYS A 122 -20.35 23.27 -50.02
C LYS A 122 -21.35 24.43 -50.12
N ARG A 123 -21.50 24.98 -51.29
CA ARG A 123 -22.49 26.00 -51.56
C ARG A 123 -23.82 25.28 -51.82
N VAL A 124 -24.84 25.66 -51.06
CA VAL A 124 -26.19 25.07 -51.16
C VAL A 124 -27.14 26.17 -51.59
N ARG A 125 -27.83 26.03 -52.72
CA ARG A 125 -28.89 26.94 -53.16
C ARG A 125 -30.12 26.72 -52.31
N GLN A 126 -30.71 27.82 -51.84
CA GLN A 126 -32.01 27.80 -51.18
C GLN A 126 -33.07 28.35 -52.14
N PRO A 127 -34.27 27.77 -52.19
CA PRO A 127 -35.37 28.36 -52.94
C PRO A 127 -35.65 29.75 -52.37
N HIS A 128 -35.70 30.75 -53.25
CA HIS A 128 -36.00 32.14 -52.93
C HIS A 128 -34.99 32.88 -52.02
N HIS A 129 -33.77 32.32 -51.76
CA HIS A 129 -32.74 32.97 -50.97
C HIS A 129 -31.35 32.85 -51.63
N GLU A 130 -30.41 33.70 -51.20
CA GLU A 130 -29.01 33.58 -51.62
C GLU A 130 -28.41 32.21 -51.22
N ALA A 131 -27.50 31.67 -52.04
CA ALA A 131 -26.85 30.43 -51.77
C ALA A 131 -25.97 30.52 -50.53
N ILE A 132 -26.23 29.69 -49.55
CA ILE A 132 -25.43 29.60 -48.29
C ILE A 132 -24.27 28.64 -48.43
N THR A 133 -23.17 28.91 -47.74
CA THR A 133 -22.04 28.02 -47.63
C THR A 133 -22.11 27.21 -46.35
N VAL A 134 -22.22 25.89 -46.47
CA VAL A 134 -22.30 24.98 -45.33
C VAL A 134 -20.99 24.18 -45.16
N PRO A 135 -20.53 23.94 -43.92
CA PRO A 135 -19.33 23.14 -43.66
C PRO A 135 -19.59 21.66 -44.01
N VAL A 136 -18.61 21.02 -44.64
CA VAL A 136 -18.65 19.59 -44.99
C VAL A 136 -17.46 18.87 -44.37
N LYS A 137 -17.70 17.72 -43.74
CA LYS A 137 -16.64 16.90 -43.16
C LYS A 137 -15.80 16.23 -44.23
N ARG A 138 -14.48 16.44 -44.20
CA ARG A 138 -13.49 15.75 -45.01
C ARG A 138 -12.63 14.81 -44.15
N THR A 139 -12.20 13.70 -44.73
CA THR A 139 -11.21 12.80 -44.12
C THR A 139 -9.83 13.34 -44.39
N LEU A 140 -9.05 13.53 -43.30
CA LEU A 140 -7.70 14.03 -43.31
C LEU A 140 -6.68 12.88 -43.14
N ARG A 141 -5.40 13.13 -43.44
CA ARG A 141 -4.31 12.15 -43.26
C ARG A 141 -3.59 12.32 -41.94
N SER A 142 -3.36 11.20 -41.23
CA SER A 142 -2.62 11.17 -39.96
C SER A 142 -1.12 11.41 -40.15
N PRO A 143 -0.45 12.19 -39.24
CA PRO A 143 -0.99 12.86 -38.07
C PRO A 143 -1.78 14.13 -38.39
N LEU A 144 -2.69 14.51 -37.47
CA LEU A 144 -3.30 15.85 -37.46
C LEU A 144 -2.57 16.69 -36.42
N VAL A 145 -2.07 17.84 -36.82
CA VAL A 145 -1.42 18.80 -35.91
C VAL A 145 -2.33 20.01 -35.75
N PHE A 146 -2.73 20.27 -34.50
CA PHE A 146 -3.60 21.37 -34.12
C PHE A 146 -2.77 22.50 -33.53
N ASP A 147 -3.12 23.72 -33.90
CA ASP A 147 -2.54 24.99 -33.44
C ASP A 147 -3.67 25.98 -33.12
N CYS A 148 -3.52 26.71 -32.02
CA CYS A 148 -4.40 27.80 -31.65
C CYS A 148 -3.59 29.07 -31.42
N PRO A 149 -3.31 29.87 -32.46
CA PRO A 149 -2.35 30.97 -32.38
C PRO A 149 -2.73 32.08 -31.40
N SER A 150 -4.03 32.23 -31.08
CA SER A 150 -4.54 33.30 -30.21
C SER A 150 -4.71 32.89 -28.74
N ALA A 151 -4.56 31.60 -28.40
CA ALA A 151 -4.79 31.09 -27.04
C ALA A 151 -4.23 29.66 -26.89
N PRO A 152 -4.08 29.17 -25.66
CA PRO A 152 -3.73 27.77 -25.43
C PRO A 152 -4.76 26.80 -26.03
N LEU A 153 -4.26 25.69 -26.56
CA LEU A 153 -5.11 24.55 -26.98
C LEU A 153 -5.71 23.83 -25.76
N THR A 154 -6.92 23.35 -25.89
CA THR A 154 -7.50 22.49 -24.86
C THR A 154 -7.65 21.05 -25.36
N TRP A 155 -7.34 20.10 -24.46
CA TRP A 155 -7.60 18.69 -24.65
C TRP A 155 -8.19 18.10 -23.35
N ASN A 156 -9.36 17.44 -23.44
CA ASN A 156 -10.11 16.94 -22.28
C ASN A 156 -10.29 17.99 -21.17
N GLY A 157 -10.58 19.24 -21.53
CA GLY A 157 -10.80 20.34 -20.60
C GLY A 157 -9.55 20.93 -19.95
N ARG A 158 -8.34 20.43 -20.29
CA ARG A 158 -7.05 20.98 -19.81
C ARG A 158 -6.39 21.80 -20.90
N ALA A 159 -5.80 22.92 -20.53
CA ALA A 159 -5.11 23.82 -21.43
C ALA A 159 -3.60 23.48 -21.54
N TYR A 160 -3.05 23.63 -22.75
CA TYR A 160 -1.66 23.31 -23.08
C TYR A 160 -1.07 24.40 -23.96
N HIS A 161 0.18 24.78 -23.72
CA HIS A 161 0.99 25.55 -24.64
C HIS A 161 1.41 24.70 -25.86
N GLY A 162 1.81 25.38 -26.94
CA GLY A 162 2.34 24.74 -28.15
C GLY A 162 1.27 24.00 -28.97
N LEU A 163 1.65 22.92 -29.62
CA LEU A 163 0.85 22.19 -30.59
C LEU A 163 0.35 20.85 -30.03
N LEU A 164 -0.81 20.40 -30.51
CA LEU A 164 -1.32 19.05 -30.22
C LEU A 164 -1.33 18.19 -31.49
N ALA A 165 -0.53 17.13 -31.50
CA ALA A 165 -0.51 16.16 -32.58
C ALA A 165 -1.39 14.95 -32.23
N VAL A 166 -2.38 14.64 -33.09
CA VAL A 166 -3.26 13.47 -32.97
C VAL A 166 -2.89 12.47 -34.05
N ARG A 167 -2.36 11.34 -33.64
CA ARG A 167 -1.89 10.27 -34.54
C ARG A 167 -2.82 9.07 -34.47
N ARG A 168 -3.17 8.52 -35.64
CA ARG A 168 -3.93 7.30 -35.74
C ARG A 168 -3.01 6.07 -35.67
N GLY A 169 -3.34 5.12 -34.78
CA GLY A 169 -2.79 3.78 -34.71
C GLY A 169 -3.93 2.75 -34.80
N GLY A 170 -4.16 2.21 -36.01
CA GLY A 170 -5.30 1.33 -36.25
C GLY A 170 -6.65 2.03 -36.00
N ARG A 171 -7.42 1.53 -35.04
CA ARG A 171 -8.74 2.08 -34.62
C ARG A 171 -8.66 3.03 -33.44
N ARG A 172 -7.46 3.36 -32.96
CA ARG A 172 -7.21 4.20 -31.79
C ARG A 172 -6.36 5.41 -32.17
N LEU A 173 -6.35 6.40 -31.28
CA LEU A 173 -5.61 7.64 -31.43
C LEU A 173 -4.64 7.82 -30.28
N SER A 174 -3.47 8.38 -30.54
CA SER A 174 -2.57 8.94 -29.53
C SER A 174 -2.56 10.45 -29.62
N VAL A 175 -2.29 11.12 -28.48
CA VAL A 175 -2.19 12.57 -28.37
C VAL A 175 -0.80 12.91 -27.87
N VAL A 176 -0.11 13.78 -28.58
CA VAL A 176 1.23 14.27 -28.25
C VAL A 176 1.19 15.79 -28.24
N ASN A 177 1.65 16.41 -27.15
CA ASN A 177 1.86 17.84 -27.06
C ASN A 177 3.30 18.15 -27.49
N SER A 178 3.48 18.99 -28.50
CA SER A 178 4.78 19.55 -28.90
C SER A 178 4.86 20.96 -28.36
N VAL A 179 5.78 21.19 -27.43
CA VAL A 179 5.81 22.42 -26.62
C VAL A 179 7.25 22.91 -26.45
N ASP A 180 7.44 24.22 -26.34
CA ASP A 180 8.73 24.81 -25.97
C ASP A 180 9.23 24.28 -24.64
N LEU A 181 10.55 24.15 -24.49
CA LEU A 181 11.17 23.55 -23.31
C LEU A 181 10.84 24.32 -22.02
N GLU A 182 10.78 25.64 -22.04
CA GLU A 182 10.44 26.43 -20.85
C GLU A 182 8.98 26.28 -20.46
N ASP A 183 8.08 26.28 -21.44
CA ASP A 183 6.64 26.03 -21.20
C ASP A 183 6.39 24.58 -20.72
N TYR A 184 7.17 23.61 -21.21
CA TYR A 184 7.16 22.27 -20.67
C TYR A 184 7.53 22.25 -19.18
N VAL A 185 8.64 22.91 -18.81
CA VAL A 185 9.11 22.95 -17.41
C VAL A 185 8.08 23.65 -16.49
N ARG A 186 7.37 24.69 -16.98
CA ARG A 186 6.25 25.31 -16.25
C ARG A 186 5.15 24.31 -15.92
N GLY A 187 4.81 23.45 -16.88
CA GLY A 187 3.81 22.39 -16.69
C GLY A 187 4.27 21.19 -15.85
N VAL A 188 5.55 21.14 -15.43
CA VAL A 188 6.15 20.03 -14.67
C VAL A 188 6.41 20.40 -13.21
N VAL A 189 7.10 21.52 -12.94
CA VAL A 189 7.71 21.78 -11.62
C VAL A 189 6.71 21.75 -10.49
N ALA A 190 5.52 22.33 -10.62
CA ALA A 190 4.49 22.29 -9.57
C ALA A 190 3.76 20.95 -9.47
N GLY A 191 3.91 20.06 -10.46
CA GLY A 191 3.46 18.68 -10.40
C GLY A 191 4.42 17.76 -9.66
N GLU A 192 5.71 18.15 -9.59
CA GLU A 192 6.79 17.39 -8.98
C GLU A 192 7.12 17.88 -7.56
N MET A 193 7.07 19.19 -7.30
CA MET A 193 7.33 19.80 -6.01
C MET A 193 6.19 20.71 -5.55
N PRO A 194 5.87 20.76 -4.25
CA PRO A 194 4.94 21.75 -3.70
C PRO A 194 5.42 23.18 -4.01
N HIS A 195 4.56 23.99 -4.63
CA HIS A 195 4.89 25.34 -5.09
C HIS A 195 5.27 26.32 -3.96
N ASN A 196 4.89 26.02 -2.72
CA ASN A 196 5.20 26.83 -1.53
C ASN A 196 6.56 26.47 -0.89
N TRP A 197 7.38 25.62 -1.53
CA TRP A 197 8.72 25.31 -1.04
C TRP A 197 9.69 26.47 -1.31
N SER A 198 10.87 26.39 -0.66
CA SER A 198 11.93 27.42 -0.81
C SER A 198 12.33 27.61 -2.27
N LEU A 199 12.54 28.86 -2.66
CA LEU A 199 12.89 29.23 -4.03
C LEU A 199 14.06 28.40 -4.59
N ALA A 200 15.13 28.22 -3.81
CA ALA A 200 16.30 27.45 -4.26
C ALA A 200 15.99 25.97 -4.54
N ALA A 201 15.01 25.37 -3.83
CA ALA A 201 14.55 24.01 -4.14
C ALA A 201 13.78 23.96 -5.47
N LEU A 202 12.87 24.93 -5.70
CA LEU A 202 12.13 25.06 -6.96
C LEU A 202 13.06 25.37 -8.14
N GLU A 203 14.07 26.23 -7.95
CA GLU A 203 15.12 26.50 -8.93
C GLU A 203 15.92 25.24 -9.28
N SER A 204 16.29 24.43 -8.27
CA SER A 204 16.98 23.14 -8.46
C SER A 204 16.12 22.16 -9.27
N GLN A 205 14.84 22.05 -8.94
CA GLN A 205 13.90 21.19 -9.67
C GLN A 205 13.73 21.67 -11.12
N ALA A 206 13.65 22.98 -11.36
CA ALA A 206 13.50 23.54 -12.70
C ALA A 206 14.70 23.19 -13.59
N VAL A 207 15.94 23.35 -13.09
CA VAL A 207 17.15 22.96 -13.81
C VAL A 207 17.21 21.45 -14.03
N ALA A 208 16.90 20.65 -13.02
CA ALA A 208 16.90 19.19 -13.13
C ALA A 208 15.86 18.71 -14.15
N ALA A 209 14.62 19.22 -14.09
CA ALA A 209 13.55 18.86 -15.02
C ALA A 209 13.86 19.24 -16.47
N ARG A 210 14.42 20.43 -16.70
CA ARG A 210 14.85 20.89 -18.02
C ARG A 210 15.96 20.02 -18.59
N THR A 211 16.96 19.70 -17.78
CA THR A 211 18.09 18.84 -18.17
C THR A 211 17.62 17.43 -18.51
N TYR A 212 16.77 16.85 -17.66
CA TYR A 212 16.20 15.52 -17.89
C TYR A 212 15.42 15.45 -19.20
N ALA A 213 14.62 16.48 -19.50
CA ALA A 213 13.86 16.53 -20.76
C ALA A 213 14.78 16.48 -21.98
N LEU A 214 15.88 17.27 -21.97
CA LEU A 214 16.86 17.28 -23.07
C LEU A 214 17.65 15.96 -23.17
N ALA A 215 18.01 15.36 -22.03
CA ALA A 215 18.72 14.08 -22.00
C ALA A 215 17.87 12.91 -22.53
N THR A 216 16.53 13.06 -22.56
CA THR A 216 15.58 12.02 -22.99
C THR A 216 15.00 12.25 -24.39
N LEU A 217 15.50 13.23 -25.16
CA LEU A 217 15.03 13.46 -26.52
C LEU A 217 15.30 12.24 -27.42
N HIS A 218 14.29 11.83 -28.17
CA HIS A 218 14.35 10.68 -29.09
C HIS A 218 13.91 11.08 -30.51
N PRO A 219 14.79 11.62 -31.36
CA PRO A 219 14.43 12.15 -32.66
C PRO A 219 13.69 11.14 -33.58
N ASN A 220 13.99 9.86 -33.43
CA ASN A 220 13.38 8.77 -34.22
C ASN A 220 12.06 8.23 -33.66
N LYS A 221 11.57 8.74 -32.54
CA LYS A 221 10.27 8.37 -31.93
C LYS A 221 9.22 9.44 -32.22
N HIS A 222 7.96 9.09 -32.01
CA HIS A 222 6.84 10.02 -32.20
C HIS A 222 6.65 10.97 -31.00
N PHE A 223 7.29 10.68 -29.88
CA PHE A 223 7.33 11.50 -28.66
C PHE A 223 8.62 11.20 -27.90
N ASP A 224 8.97 12.11 -27.00
CA ASP A 224 10.18 12.05 -26.18
C ASP A 224 9.86 11.59 -24.75
N LEU A 225 8.78 12.08 -24.18
CA LEU A 225 8.43 11.96 -22.77
C LEU A 225 6.99 11.47 -22.60
N PHE A 226 6.74 10.76 -21.50
CA PHE A 226 5.39 10.52 -20.99
C PHE A 226 4.97 11.68 -20.08
N SER A 227 3.66 11.89 -19.93
CA SER A 227 3.09 12.92 -19.06
C SER A 227 2.86 12.45 -17.60
N ASP A 228 3.41 11.32 -17.21
CA ASP A 228 3.25 10.71 -15.89
C ASP A 228 4.61 10.27 -15.30
N THR A 229 4.59 9.56 -14.17
CA THR A 229 5.78 9.10 -13.43
C THR A 229 6.74 8.19 -14.22
N ARG A 230 6.42 7.77 -15.44
CA ARG A 230 7.36 7.09 -16.35
C ARG A 230 8.43 8.03 -16.90
N SER A 231 8.14 9.33 -16.90
CA SER A 231 9.09 10.41 -17.21
C SER A 231 8.98 11.48 -16.14
N GLN A 232 8.15 12.49 -16.33
CA GLN A 232 7.87 13.58 -15.38
C GLN A 232 6.37 13.89 -15.40
N VAL A 233 5.80 14.22 -14.24
CA VAL A 233 4.38 14.56 -14.13
C VAL A 233 4.13 15.91 -14.83
N TYR A 234 3.49 15.87 -16.00
CA TYR A 234 3.19 17.02 -16.83
C TYR A 234 1.69 17.31 -16.88
N GLY A 235 1.27 18.41 -16.28
CA GLY A 235 -0.14 18.83 -16.20
C GLY A 235 -0.54 19.95 -17.16
N GLY A 236 0.40 20.43 -18.00
CA GLY A 236 0.18 21.62 -18.83
C GLY A 236 -0.03 22.86 -17.98
N ILE A 237 -0.81 23.83 -18.48
CA ILE A 237 -1.03 25.13 -17.83
C ILE A 237 -1.69 25.00 -16.46
N ALA A 238 -2.46 23.94 -16.22
CA ALA A 238 -3.10 23.72 -14.92
C ALA A 238 -2.11 23.52 -13.74
N TYR A 239 -0.84 23.24 -14.05
CA TYR A 239 0.22 23.08 -13.04
C TYR A 239 1.09 24.32 -12.87
N GLU A 240 0.84 25.38 -13.64
CA GLU A 240 1.59 26.62 -13.51
C GLU A 240 1.15 27.41 -12.26
N THR A 241 2.13 27.87 -11.50
CA THR A 241 1.91 28.77 -10.37
C THR A 241 2.87 29.97 -10.46
N PRO A 242 2.51 31.14 -9.91
CA PRO A 242 3.42 32.30 -9.92
C PRO A 242 4.80 31.97 -9.30
N GLN A 243 4.84 31.17 -8.23
CA GLN A 243 6.06 30.84 -7.49
C GLN A 243 6.97 29.93 -8.33
N THR A 244 6.44 28.86 -8.95
CA THR A 244 7.22 27.96 -9.79
C THR A 244 7.64 28.66 -11.08
N ASN A 245 6.77 29.47 -11.69
CA ASN A 245 7.10 30.26 -12.89
C ASN A 245 8.24 31.26 -12.61
N PHE A 246 8.26 31.88 -11.42
CA PHE A 246 9.35 32.75 -11.00
C PHE A 246 10.68 31.97 -10.86
N ALA A 247 10.68 30.80 -10.22
CA ALA A 247 11.88 29.95 -10.12
C ALA A 247 12.41 29.51 -11.49
N ILE A 248 11.50 29.14 -12.41
CA ILE A 248 11.83 28.72 -13.77
C ILE A 248 12.45 29.91 -14.55
N GLN A 249 11.87 31.11 -14.45
CA GLN A 249 12.38 32.32 -15.09
C GLN A 249 13.79 32.66 -14.60
N ARG A 250 14.07 32.56 -13.30
CA ARG A 250 15.38 32.82 -12.71
C ARG A 250 16.47 31.85 -13.18
N THR A 251 16.07 30.65 -13.57
CA THR A 251 16.95 29.59 -14.10
C THR A 251 16.75 29.32 -15.58
N ALA A 252 16.06 30.23 -16.31
CA ALA A 252 15.75 30.04 -17.71
C ALA A 252 17.03 29.74 -18.54
N GLY A 253 16.91 28.77 -19.44
CA GLY A 253 18.00 28.32 -20.27
C GLY A 253 19.18 27.66 -19.54
N LYS A 254 19.08 27.28 -18.25
CA LYS A 254 20.16 26.61 -17.52
C LYS A 254 19.90 25.12 -17.40
N ILE A 255 20.92 24.32 -17.74
CA ILE A 255 20.94 22.86 -17.65
C ILE A 255 22.23 22.37 -17.00
N LEU A 256 22.24 21.10 -16.58
CA LEU A 256 23.46 20.39 -16.19
C LEU A 256 24.01 19.60 -17.36
N THR A 257 25.30 19.72 -17.61
CA THR A 257 26.01 18.94 -18.64
C THR A 257 27.10 18.07 -18.02
N TRP A 258 27.32 16.91 -18.64
CA TRP A 258 28.45 16.04 -18.40
C TRP A 258 29.16 15.79 -19.73
N HIS A 259 30.44 16.13 -19.81
CA HIS A 259 31.20 16.10 -21.06
C HIS A 259 30.51 16.84 -22.23
N GLY A 260 29.89 17.99 -21.94
CA GLY A 260 29.19 18.81 -22.92
C GLY A 260 27.79 18.34 -23.34
N LEU A 261 27.35 17.19 -22.89
CA LEU A 261 26.01 16.64 -23.17
C LEU A 261 25.07 16.82 -21.97
N PRO A 262 23.75 16.99 -22.18
CA PRO A 262 22.78 17.02 -21.09
C PRO A 262 22.91 15.80 -20.19
N ALA A 263 23.05 16.00 -18.88
CA ALA A 263 23.19 14.93 -17.90
C ALA A 263 21.84 14.23 -17.62
N SER A 264 21.85 12.97 -17.27
CA SER A 264 20.66 12.24 -16.80
C SER A 264 20.32 12.67 -15.37
N THR A 265 19.59 13.76 -15.22
CA THR A 265 19.26 14.36 -13.92
C THR A 265 18.01 13.74 -13.32
N PHE A 266 18.08 12.45 -12.93
CA PHE A 266 17.01 11.79 -12.22
C PHE A 266 16.74 12.45 -10.87
N PHE A 267 15.48 12.47 -10.45
CA PHE A 267 15.07 12.97 -9.14
C PHE A 267 13.92 12.12 -8.58
N PHE A 268 13.71 12.20 -7.28
CA PHE A 268 12.73 11.38 -6.57
C PHE A 268 12.32 12.08 -5.26
N SER A 269 11.27 11.58 -4.61
CA SER A 269 10.66 12.27 -3.46
C SER A 269 11.61 12.40 -2.26
N THR A 270 12.06 11.27 -1.67
CA THR A 270 12.68 11.24 -0.33
C THR A 270 13.81 10.23 -0.30
N SER A 271 15.01 10.65 0.11
CA SER A 271 16.18 9.78 0.15
C SER A 271 16.20 8.85 1.38
N GLY A 272 15.68 9.34 2.51
CA GLY A 272 15.82 8.68 3.81
C GLY A 272 17.19 8.87 4.46
N GLY A 273 17.99 9.85 3.99
CA GLY A 273 19.31 10.21 4.52
C GLY A 273 20.49 9.94 3.58
N ARG A 274 20.27 9.23 2.45
CA ARG A 274 21.30 8.95 1.44
C ARG A 274 20.67 8.59 0.09
N THR A 275 21.23 9.08 -0.99
CA THR A 275 20.82 8.69 -2.35
C THR A 275 21.38 7.30 -2.74
N ALA A 276 20.88 6.73 -3.82
CA ALA A 276 21.33 5.45 -4.37
C ALA A 276 22.41 5.63 -5.45
N ASP A 277 23.28 4.65 -5.58
CA ASP A 277 24.19 4.55 -6.71
C ASP A 277 23.45 4.02 -7.94
N VAL A 278 23.59 4.69 -9.08
CA VAL A 278 22.91 4.29 -10.33
C VAL A 278 23.27 2.87 -10.77
N ARG A 279 24.49 2.41 -10.53
CA ARG A 279 24.97 1.06 -10.90
C ARG A 279 24.23 -0.04 -10.16
N GLU A 280 23.77 0.24 -8.95
CA GLU A 280 23.02 -0.71 -8.11
C GLU A 280 21.54 -0.74 -8.45
N VAL A 281 20.96 0.42 -8.83
CA VAL A 281 19.55 0.53 -9.18
C VAL A 281 19.29 0.18 -10.66
N TRP A 282 20.13 0.71 -11.56
CA TRP A 282 20.00 0.54 -13.01
C TRP A 282 21.34 0.16 -13.66
N PRO A 283 21.85 -1.05 -13.46
CA PRO A 283 23.16 -1.48 -13.99
C PRO A 283 23.33 -1.31 -15.51
N LYS A 284 22.20 -1.36 -16.23
CA LYS A 284 22.18 -1.20 -17.71
C LYS A 284 22.48 0.22 -18.19
N LEU A 285 22.37 1.23 -17.32
CA LEU A 285 22.73 2.62 -17.68
C LEU A 285 24.24 2.86 -17.69
N GLY A 286 25.02 1.87 -17.22
CA GLY A 286 26.47 1.98 -17.14
C GLY A 286 26.96 2.84 -15.97
N ASP A 287 28.23 3.23 -16.05
CA ASP A 287 28.87 4.06 -15.04
C ASP A 287 28.64 5.55 -15.32
N LEU A 288 27.82 6.18 -14.51
CA LEU A 288 27.55 7.62 -14.51
C LEU A 288 28.09 8.21 -13.19
N PRO A 289 29.35 8.70 -13.15
CA PRO A 289 30.00 9.11 -11.90
C PRO A 289 29.26 10.21 -11.14
N TYR A 290 28.51 11.04 -11.82
CA TYR A 290 27.65 12.09 -11.23
C TYR A 290 26.33 11.56 -10.62
N LEU A 291 26.07 10.24 -10.69
CA LEU A 291 24.91 9.58 -10.09
C LEU A 291 25.33 8.55 -9.04
N ARG A 292 26.45 8.80 -8.38
CA ARG A 292 26.86 8.03 -7.20
C ARG A 292 26.02 8.38 -5.98
N SER A 293 25.99 7.48 -5.00
CA SER A 293 25.34 7.71 -3.71
C SER A 293 26.00 8.87 -2.97
N VAL A 294 25.20 9.85 -2.56
CA VAL A 294 25.62 10.99 -1.73
C VAL A 294 24.84 11.02 -0.42
N SER A 295 25.45 11.57 0.64
CA SER A 295 24.79 11.78 1.93
C SER A 295 23.71 12.86 1.80
N ASP A 296 22.59 12.69 2.47
CA ASP A 296 21.46 13.62 2.43
C ASP A 296 20.93 13.93 3.86
N PRO A 297 21.75 14.62 4.67
CA PRO A 297 21.48 14.80 6.11
C PRO A 297 20.29 15.72 6.40
N TYR A 298 19.81 16.47 5.42
CA TYR A 298 18.71 17.42 5.58
C TYR A 298 17.39 16.92 4.96
N ASP A 299 17.33 15.66 4.55
CA ASP A 299 16.07 15.04 4.16
C ASP A 299 15.22 14.78 5.42
N PHE A 300 14.12 15.51 5.55
CA PHE A 300 13.17 15.39 6.66
C PHE A 300 11.75 15.08 6.17
N GLY A 301 11.63 14.54 4.98
CA GLY A 301 10.36 14.19 4.36
C GLY A 301 9.54 13.20 5.20
N PRO A 302 8.21 13.18 5.03
CA PRO A 302 7.31 12.30 5.79
C PRO A 302 7.60 10.80 5.57
N HIS A 303 8.33 10.49 4.51
CA HIS A 303 8.77 9.14 4.18
C HIS A 303 10.26 8.91 4.45
N HIS A 304 10.91 9.76 5.27
CA HIS A 304 12.30 9.59 5.69
C HIS A 304 12.51 8.18 6.28
N SER A 305 11.61 7.74 7.11
CA SER A 305 11.53 6.35 7.58
C SER A 305 10.07 5.87 7.53
N TRP A 306 9.88 4.60 7.23
CA TRP A 306 8.55 3.99 7.15
C TRP A 306 8.57 2.54 7.61
N ARG A 307 7.40 2.03 8.00
CA ARG A 307 7.20 0.65 8.40
C ARG A 307 5.86 0.15 7.88
N VAL A 308 5.84 -1.07 7.36
CA VAL A 308 4.60 -1.74 6.90
C VAL A 308 4.59 -3.18 7.36
N VAL A 309 3.38 -3.69 7.64
CA VAL A 309 3.14 -5.11 7.96
C VAL A 309 2.51 -5.77 6.75
N VAL A 310 3.12 -6.85 6.31
CA VAL A 310 2.66 -7.62 5.15
C VAL A 310 2.22 -9.01 5.61
N PRO A 311 1.02 -9.51 5.24
CA PRO A 311 0.62 -10.88 5.49
C PRO A 311 1.64 -11.86 4.87
N ALA A 312 2.11 -12.83 5.66
CA ALA A 312 3.10 -13.81 5.19
C ALA A 312 2.63 -14.62 3.97
N ALA A 313 1.31 -14.81 3.82
CA ALA A 313 0.70 -15.46 2.66
C ALA A 313 1.01 -14.79 1.30
N LYS A 314 1.43 -13.52 1.29
CA LYS A 314 1.86 -12.82 0.05
C LYS A 314 3.26 -13.22 -0.41
N LEU A 315 4.01 -13.99 0.38
CA LEU A 315 5.39 -14.37 0.10
C LEU A 315 5.58 -15.90 0.10
N PRO A 316 6.61 -16.42 -0.57
CA PRO A 316 7.00 -17.81 -0.44
C PRO A 316 7.31 -18.18 1.02
N SER A 317 7.02 -19.41 1.42
CA SER A 317 7.38 -19.94 2.73
C SER A 317 8.90 -20.24 2.79
N GLY A 318 9.48 -20.16 3.99
CA GLY A 318 10.86 -20.52 4.26
C GLY A 318 11.68 -19.40 4.94
N PRO A 319 12.93 -19.69 5.33
CA PRO A 319 13.83 -18.69 5.85
C PRO A 319 14.12 -17.63 4.79
N PHE A 320 14.34 -16.40 5.22
CA PHE A 320 14.68 -15.31 4.31
C PHE A 320 16.06 -14.75 4.63
N LYS A 321 16.73 -14.24 3.58
CA LYS A 321 17.99 -13.49 3.68
C LYS A 321 17.86 -12.25 2.79
N VAL A 322 18.17 -11.09 3.33
CA VAL A 322 18.25 -9.84 2.60
C VAL A 322 19.69 -9.60 2.19
N VAL A 323 19.91 -9.27 0.92
CA VAL A 323 21.23 -8.93 0.37
C VAL A 323 21.25 -7.42 0.13
N HIS A 324 22.15 -6.74 0.81
CA HIS A 324 22.32 -5.30 0.73
C HIS A 324 23.47 -4.91 -0.21
N ALA A 325 23.30 -3.77 -0.87
CA ALA A 325 24.36 -3.04 -1.54
C ALA A 325 25.22 -2.26 -0.53
N THR A 326 26.30 -1.64 -1.02
CA THR A 326 27.23 -0.85 -0.19
C THR A 326 26.58 0.41 0.40
N ASP A 327 25.53 0.94 -0.24
CA ASP A 327 24.76 2.08 0.24
C ASP A 327 23.66 1.70 1.26
N GLY A 328 23.54 0.41 1.60
CA GLY A 328 22.55 -0.14 2.52
C GLY A 328 21.20 -0.51 1.87
N ARG A 329 21.02 -0.27 0.57
CA ARG A 329 19.80 -0.68 -0.14
C ARG A 329 19.79 -2.16 -0.42
N VAL A 330 18.61 -2.74 -0.47
CA VAL A 330 18.43 -4.15 -0.81
C VAL A 330 18.56 -4.32 -2.32
N THR A 331 19.37 -5.28 -2.73
CA THR A 331 19.52 -5.70 -4.13
C THR A 331 18.68 -6.95 -4.43
N GLN A 332 18.68 -7.89 -3.47
CA GLN A 332 17.97 -9.16 -3.61
C GLN A 332 17.41 -9.64 -2.27
N ILE A 333 16.33 -10.39 -2.33
CA ILE A 333 15.78 -11.14 -1.21
C ILE A 333 15.76 -12.62 -1.58
N VAL A 334 16.38 -13.45 -0.75
CA VAL A 334 16.35 -14.90 -0.88
C VAL A 334 15.32 -15.44 0.10
N ILE A 335 14.30 -16.16 -0.38
CA ILE A 335 13.27 -16.79 0.46
C ILE A 335 13.23 -18.29 0.10
N GLY A 336 13.68 -19.13 1.03
CA GLY A 336 13.90 -20.54 0.77
C GLY A 336 14.90 -20.72 -0.39
N LYS A 337 14.47 -21.32 -1.50
CA LYS A 337 15.28 -21.53 -2.71
C LYS A 337 15.07 -20.44 -3.79
N ARG A 338 14.26 -19.42 -3.53
CA ARG A 338 13.93 -18.38 -4.53
C ARG A 338 14.67 -17.10 -4.26
N THR A 339 15.29 -16.54 -5.30
CA THR A 339 15.88 -15.20 -5.28
C THR A 339 14.94 -14.24 -6.01
N ILE A 340 14.65 -13.10 -5.39
CA ILE A 340 13.76 -12.07 -5.91
C ILE A 340 14.56 -10.76 -5.94
N ALA A 341 14.59 -10.07 -7.07
CA ALA A 341 15.18 -8.74 -7.17
C ALA A 341 14.41 -7.75 -6.29
N ALA A 342 15.11 -6.85 -5.60
CA ALA A 342 14.49 -5.89 -4.69
C ALA A 342 13.46 -4.98 -5.37
N ALA A 343 13.69 -4.57 -6.62
CA ALA A 343 12.74 -3.78 -7.39
C ALA A 343 11.41 -4.53 -7.60
N ALA A 344 11.46 -5.81 -7.98
CA ALA A 344 10.27 -6.65 -8.15
C ALA A 344 9.57 -6.93 -6.81
N PHE A 345 10.34 -7.09 -5.72
CA PHE A 345 9.80 -7.26 -4.38
C PHE A 345 9.09 -5.99 -3.90
N ARG A 346 9.71 -4.82 -4.11
CA ARG A 346 9.13 -3.50 -3.85
C ARG A 346 7.80 -3.32 -4.57
N GLU A 347 7.76 -3.57 -5.88
CA GLU A 347 6.56 -3.44 -6.71
C GLU A 347 5.44 -4.37 -6.25
N ARG A 348 5.76 -5.66 -6.04
CA ARG A 348 4.79 -6.67 -5.60
C ARG A 348 4.13 -6.33 -4.27
N LEU A 349 4.85 -5.71 -3.34
CA LEU A 349 4.37 -5.38 -2.00
C LEU A 349 3.94 -3.91 -1.84
N GLY A 350 4.13 -3.07 -2.86
CA GLY A 350 3.83 -1.64 -2.82
C GLY A 350 4.74 -0.88 -1.83
N LEU A 351 6.02 -1.30 -1.69
CA LEU A 351 6.96 -0.64 -0.79
C LEU A 351 7.43 0.69 -1.36
N GLN A 352 7.79 1.62 -0.49
CA GLN A 352 8.14 2.98 -0.90
C GLN A 352 9.51 3.07 -1.57
N SER A 353 10.48 2.25 -1.14
CA SER A 353 11.84 2.22 -1.69
C SER A 353 12.41 0.81 -1.67
N THR A 354 13.65 0.63 -2.14
CA THR A 354 14.46 -0.58 -1.97
C THR A 354 15.39 -0.51 -0.76
N TRP A 355 15.36 0.57 0.00
CA TRP A 355 16.14 0.69 1.24
C TRP A 355 15.30 0.25 2.42
N PHE A 356 15.39 -1.02 2.79
CA PHE A 356 14.60 -1.59 3.89
C PHE A 356 15.29 -2.80 4.53
N ASP A 357 14.85 -3.08 5.76
CA ASP A 357 15.08 -4.33 6.48
C ASP A 357 13.78 -5.13 6.54
N LEU A 358 13.93 -6.44 6.62
CA LEU A 358 12.81 -7.37 6.66
C LEU A 358 12.85 -8.15 7.97
N GLY A 359 11.77 -8.07 8.74
CA GLY A 359 11.56 -8.85 9.94
C GLY A 359 10.36 -9.79 9.80
N ARG A 360 10.35 -10.86 10.58
CA ARG A 360 9.24 -11.80 10.70
C ARG A 360 8.77 -11.84 12.15
N VAL A 361 7.46 -11.83 12.34
CA VAL A 361 6.86 -11.98 13.67
C VAL A 361 5.76 -13.04 13.64
N SER A 362 5.75 -13.90 14.63
CA SER A 362 4.68 -14.85 14.88
C SER A 362 4.35 -14.90 16.37
N LEU A 363 3.09 -15.14 16.67
CA LEU A 363 2.59 -15.39 18.01
C LEU A 363 1.63 -16.57 17.92
N THR A 364 1.90 -17.63 18.69
CA THR A 364 1.10 -18.84 18.69
C THR A 364 0.85 -19.32 20.11
N THR A 365 -0.13 -20.19 20.30
CA THR A 365 -0.39 -20.91 21.55
C THR A 365 -0.73 -22.36 21.24
N ALA A 366 -0.42 -23.26 22.16
CA ALA A 366 -0.76 -24.69 22.03
C ALA A 366 -2.28 -24.95 22.13
N SER A 367 -3.03 -24.03 22.73
CA SER A 367 -4.49 -24.12 22.85
C SER A 367 -5.10 -22.71 22.84
N ASP A 368 -6.24 -22.57 22.22
CA ASP A 368 -7.07 -21.36 22.24
C ASP A 368 -8.01 -21.31 23.44
N ARG A 369 -8.01 -22.37 24.29
CA ARG A 369 -8.90 -22.50 25.44
C ARG A 369 -8.16 -23.01 26.66
N VAL A 370 -8.45 -22.42 27.82
CA VAL A 370 -7.88 -22.80 29.11
C VAL A 370 -8.96 -22.76 30.21
N ARG A 371 -8.82 -23.59 31.24
CA ARG A 371 -9.65 -23.49 32.45
C ARG A 371 -9.18 -22.34 33.33
N PHE A 372 -10.12 -21.66 33.99
CA PHE A 372 -9.83 -20.60 34.93
C PHE A 372 -8.78 -21.03 35.98
N GLY A 373 -7.82 -20.15 36.28
CA GLY A 373 -6.71 -20.42 37.19
C GLY A 373 -5.58 -21.28 36.62
N LYS A 374 -5.68 -21.71 35.36
CA LYS A 374 -4.61 -22.45 34.67
C LYS A 374 -3.77 -21.53 33.82
N LYS A 375 -2.48 -21.85 33.74
CA LYS A 375 -1.49 -21.14 32.91
C LYS A 375 -1.42 -21.72 31.51
N ILE A 376 -1.13 -20.88 30.53
CA ILE A 376 -0.88 -21.27 29.14
C ILE A 376 0.41 -20.63 28.65
N GLN A 377 1.07 -21.25 27.68
CA GLN A 377 2.27 -20.71 27.04
C GLN A 377 1.92 -20.04 25.72
N LEU A 378 2.47 -18.85 25.53
CA LEU A 378 2.53 -18.13 24.26
C LEU A 378 3.92 -18.27 23.70
N ASP A 379 4.03 -18.79 22.48
CA ASP A 379 5.29 -18.85 21.72
C ASP A 379 5.35 -17.65 20.79
N ALA A 380 6.32 -16.75 21.04
CA ALA A 380 6.59 -15.56 20.24
C ALA A 380 7.90 -15.77 19.47
N ASP A 381 7.90 -15.43 18.17
CA ASP A 381 9.12 -15.38 17.36
C ASP A 381 9.24 -14.00 16.70
N VAL A 382 10.36 -13.31 16.95
CA VAL A 382 10.66 -11.96 16.47
C VAL A 382 12.03 -11.99 15.79
N GLU A 383 12.04 -12.27 14.50
CA GLU A 383 13.22 -12.34 13.67
C GLU A 383 13.46 -11.02 12.93
N GLY A 384 14.66 -10.47 12.94
CA GLY A 384 15.07 -9.30 12.15
C GLY A 384 14.57 -7.93 12.64
N LEU A 385 13.91 -7.85 13.83
CA LEU A 385 13.33 -6.59 14.35
C LEU A 385 13.89 -6.16 15.71
N GLY A 386 14.81 -6.92 16.28
CA GLY A 386 15.30 -6.70 17.63
C GLY A 386 14.27 -7.10 18.69
N ARG A 387 13.32 -6.25 19.04
CA ARG A 387 12.32 -6.50 20.09
C ARG A 387 10.92 -6.07 19.67
N ALA A 388 9.90 -6.77 20.23
CA ALA A 388 8.49 -6.43 20.13
C ALA A 388 7.86 -6.40 21.54
N ARG A 389 6.77 -5.65 21.74
CA ARG A 389 6.00 -5.67 22.98
C ARG A 389 4.88 -6.71 22.86
N LEU A 390 4.84 -7.66 23.78
CA LEU A 390 3.67 -8.50 23.97
C LEU A 390 2.65 -7.72 24.80
N GLU A 391 1.45 -7.58 24.26
CA GLU A 391 0.34 -6.86 24.88
C GLU A 391 -0.86 -7.79 25.05
N ARG A 392 -1.72 -7.47 26.03
CA ARG A 392 -3.00 -8.16 26.24
C ARG A 392 -4.16 -7.20 26.24
N ARG A 393 -5.32 -7.69 25.83
CA ARG A 393 -6.60 -6.99 25.91
C ARG A 393 -7.68 -7.94 26.44
N ILE A 394 -8.42 -7.52 27.47
CA ILE A 394 -9.54 -8.27 28.03
C ILE A 394 -10.83 -7.61 27.51
N GLY A 395 -11.67 -8.38 26.83
CA GLY A 395 -12.91 -7.88 26.22
C GLY A 395 -12.65 -6.68 25.30
N ALA A 396 -13.46 -5.64 25.40
CA ALA A 396 -13.33 -4.38 24.65
C ALA A 396 -12.39 -3.35 25.30
N GLY A 397 -11.66 -3.73 26.35
CA GLY A 397 -10.74 -2.82 27.06
C GLY A 397 -9.52 -2.40 26.24
N PRO A 398 -8.67 -1.51 26.78
CA PRO A 398 -7.46 -1.08 26.10
C PRO A 398 -6.39 -2.18 26.08
N TRP A 399 -5.49 -2.12 25.10
CA TRP A 399 -4.27 -2.91 25.08
C TRP A 399 -3.34 -2.50 26.22
N LYS A 400 -2.85 -3.48 26.98
CA LYS A 400 -1.92 -3.26 28.10
C LYS A 400 -0.63 -4.05 27.85
N PRO A 401 0.56 -3.43 28.04
CA PRO A 401 1.82 -4.14 27.89
C PRO A 401 1.93 -5.25 28.95
N LEU A 402 2.51 -6.38 28.53
CA LEU A 402 2.73 -7.55 29.38
C LEU A 402 4.22 -7.88 29.51
N ALA A 403 4.95 -7.90 28.38
CA ALA A 403 6.36 -8.21 28.31
C ALA A 403 7.01 -7.59 27.07
N THR A 404 8.34 -7.49 27.07
CA THR A 404 9.13 -7.23 25.85
C THR A 404 9.83 -8.50 25.45
N VAL A 405 9.66 -8.92 24.21
CA VAL A 405 10.20 -10.16 23.66
C VAL A 405 11.11 -9.89 22.48
N GLY A 406 12.12 -10.74 22.27
CA GLY A 406 13.04 -10.68 21.13
C GLY A 406 13.51 -12.09 20.78
N GLY A 407 13.81 -12.33 19.51
CA GLY A 407 14.10 -13.68 19.03
C GLY A 407 12.96 -14.65 19.32
N ARG A 408 13.28 -15.89 19.65
CA ARG A 408 12.30 -16.89 20.09
C ARG A 408 12.12 -16.81 21.60
N ALA A 409 10.91 -16.57 22.04
CA ALA A 409 10.57 -16.42 23.45
C ALA A 409 9.30 -17.21 23.79
N ARG A 410 9.27 -17.80 24.99
CA ARG A 410 8.08 -18.39 25.60
C ARG A 410 7.63 -17.55 26.77
N VAL A 411 6.39 -17.12 26.72
CA VAL A 411 5.79 -16.32 27.79
C VAL A 411 4.63 -17.09 28.40
N THR A 412 4.74 -17.41 29.70
CA THR A 412 3.67 -18.06 30.44
C THR A 412 2.70 -17.00 30.93
N VAL A 413 1.42 -17.14 30.59
CA VAL A 413 0.34 -16.24 30.99
C VAL A 413 -0.76 -17.01 31.74
N GLU A 414 -1.50 -16.30 32.60
CA GLU A 414 -2.67 -16.80 33.30
C GLU A 414 -3.87 -15.91 32.97
N PRO A 415 -4.58 -16.20 31.88
CA PRO A 415 -5.75 -15.41 31.52
C PRO A 415 -6.89 -15.69 32.50
N ARG A 416 -7.57 -14.64 32.97
CA ARG A 416 -8.69 -14.72 33.92
C ARG A 416 -10.05 -14.45 33.27
N ALA A 417 -10.09 -14.20 31.98
CA ALA A 417 -11.27 -14.02 31.14
C ALA A 417 -10.86 -14.15 29.68
N HIS A 418 -11.81 -14.12 28.75
CA HIS A 418 -11.49 -14.04 27.32
C HIS A 418 -10.47 -12.95 27.07
N THR A 419 -9.29 -13.31 26.57
CA THR A 419 -8.13 -12.42 26.43
C THR A 419 -7.53 -12.53 25.05
N LEU A 420 -7.34 -11.38 24.39
CA LEU A 420 -6.53 -11.28 23.19
C LEU A 420 -5.09 -10.91 23.57
N TYR A 421 -4.14 -11.56 22.93
CA TYR A 421 -2.71 -11.26 23.00
C TYR A 421 -2.22 -10.85 21.63
N ARG A 422 -1.31 -9.86 21.55
CA ARG A 422 -0.67 -9.47 20.30
C ARG A 422 0.78 -9.08 20.51
N LEU A 423 1.56 -9.10 19.42
CA LEU A 423 2.86 -8.45 19.37
C LEU A 423 2.68 -7.04 18.77
N ASP A 424 3.04 -5.99 19.52
CA ASP A 424 3.20 -4.64 19.00
C ASP A 424 4.66 -4.48 18.53
N VAL A 425 4.83 -4.29 17.23
CA VAL A 425 6.15 -4.21 16.58
C VAL A 425 6.58 -2.77 16.29
N GLY A 426 5.91 -1.81 16.89
CA GLY A 426 6.22 -0.37 16.82
C GLY A 426 4.95 0.48 16.90
N PRO A 427 5.06 1.81 17.08
CA PRO A 427 3.91 2.67 17.31
C PRO A 427 2.81 2.50 16.27
N GLY A 428 1.65 2.01 16.71
CA GLY A 428 0.48 1.80 15.86
C GLY A 428 0.53 0.60 14.92
N ILE A 429 1.54 -0.28 15.01
CA ILE A 429 1.70 -1.42 14.12
C ILE A 429 1.42 -2.72 14.87
N ALA A 430 0.19 -3.21 14.73
CA ALA A 430 -0.21 -4.49 15.29
C ALA A 430 0.41 -5.67 14.53
N GLY A 431 1.18 -6.48 15.25
CA GLY A 431 1.65 -7.79 14.83
C GLY A 431 0.53 -8.86 14.82
N PRO A 432 0.89 -10.15 14.86
CA PRO A 432 -0.08 -11.25 14.99
C PRO A 432 -0.80 -11.20 16.34
N GLU A 433 -2.08 -11.62 16.30
CA GLU A 433 -2.94 -11.72 17.48
C GLU A 433 -3.35 -13.17 17.73
N VAL A 434 -3.51 -13.52 19.00
CA VAL A 434 -4.01 -14.82 19.46
C VAL A 434 -5.10 -14.58 20.49
N ALA A 435 -6.24 -15.25 20.31
CA ALA A 435 -7.31 -15.29 21.29
C ALA A 435 -7.13 -16.48 22.23
N VAL A 436 -7.38 -16.29 23.51
CA VAL A 436 -7.44 -17.36 24.51
C VAL A 436 -8.74 -17.23 25.29
N ASP A 437 -9.59 -18.26 25.13
CA ASP A 437 -10.82 -18.39 25.83
C ASP A 437 -10.60 -19.01 27.21
N VAL A 438 -11.30 -18.48 28.22
CA VAL A 438 -11.24 -19.00 29.58
C VAL A 438 -12.57 -19.65 29.93
N ALA A 439 -12.55 -20.95 30.13
CA ALA A 439 -13.70 -21.69 30.65
C ALA A 439 -13.69 -21.64 32.18
N PRO A 440 -14.82 -21.36 32.84
CA PRO A 440 -14.91 -21.39 34.28
C PRO A 440 -14.67 -22.82 34.82
N ARG A 441 -14.20 -22.92 36.05
CA ARG A 441 -14.17 -24.19 36.77
C ARG A 441 -15.56 -24.47 37.24
N LEU A 442 -16.04 -25.69 36.98
CA LEU A 442 -17.35 -26.16 37.33
C LEU A 442 -17.20 -27.38 38.25
N ASP A 443 -17.58 -27.23 39.50
CA ASP A 443 -17.60 -28.30 40.49
C ASP A 443 -19.05 -28.62 40.82
N VAL A 444 -19.45 -29.89 40.67
CA VAL A 444 -20.84 -30.31 40.85
C VAL A 444 -20.88 -31.59 41.69
N THR A 445 -21.76 -31.62 42.66
CA THR A 445 -21.95 -32.79 43.53
C THR A 445 -23.43 -33.01 43.85
N PRO A 446 -23.88 -34.24 43.94
CA PRO A 446 -25.16 -34.56 44.59
C PRO A 446 -25.13 -34.13 46.06
N ALA A 447 -26.09 -33.31 46.50
CA ALA A 447 -26.21 -32.80 47.87
C ALA A 447 -27.41 -33.46 48.63
N GLY A 448 -27.85 -34.60 48.15
CA GLY A 448 -28.94 -35.38 48.60
C GLY A 448 -29.62 -36.16 47.46
N ALA A 449 -30.51 -37.11 47.73
CA ALA A 449 -31.18 -37.84 46.66
C ALA A 449 -32.08 -37.00 45.76
N ASN A 450 -32.48 -35.83 46.24
CA ASN A 450 -33.35 -34.88 45.50
C ASN A 450 -32.74 -33.52 45.26
N VAL A 451 -31.41 -33.37 45.37
CA VAL A 451 -30.73 -32.07 45.21
C VAL A 451 -29.41 -32.27 44.51
N LEU A 452 -29.21 -31.51 43.43
CA LEU A 452 -27.92 -31.31 42.82
C LEU A 452 -27.40 -29.92 43.17
N ALA A 453 -26.16 -29.81 43.61
CA ALA A 453 -25.53 -28.55 43.96
C ALA A 453 -24.19 -28.40 43.24
N GLY A 454 -23.76 -27.17 43.02
CA GLY A 454 -22.45 -26.92 42.41
C GLY A 454 -22.02 -25.48 42.52
N ALA A 455 -20.79 -25.27 42.10
CA ALA A 455 -20.16 -23.95 42.04
C ALA A 455 -19.48 -23.74 40.69
N VAL A 456 -19.56 -22.54 40.20
CA VAL A 456 -18.92 -22.04 38.98
C VAL A 456 -17.95 -20.97 39.38
N GLU A 457 -16.66 -21.16 39.11
CA GLU A 457 -15.60 -20.22 39.47
C GLU A 457 -14.83 -19.78 38.22
N PRO A 458 -14.76 -18.47 37.94
CA PRO A 458 -15.47 -17.38 38.60
C PRO A 458 -16.97 -17.43 38.31
N ALA A 459 -17.75 -16.71 39.12
CA ALA A 459 -19.17 -16.54 38.87
C ALA A 459 -19.39 -15.93 37.47
N THR A 460 -20.32 -16.51 36.71
CA THR A 460 -20.62 -16.10 35.31
C THR A 460 -22.11 -15.80 35.18
N HIS A 461 -22.48 -15.10 34.12
CA HIS A 461 -23.88 -14.87 33.73
C HIS A 461 -24.38 -15.90 32.71
N GLY A 462 -23.54 -16.86 32.32
CA GLY A 462 -23.92 -17.94 31.41
C GLY A 462 -25.09 -18.80 31.97
N ALA A 463 -25.99 -19.16 31.08
CA ALA A 463 -27.10 -20.04 31.46
C ALA A 463 -26.57 -21.44 31.88
N ILE A 464 -27.13 -22.00 32.97
CA ILE A 464 -26.80 -23.36 33.38
C ILE A 464 -27.90 -24.31 32.95
N SER A 465 -27.50 -25.47 32.45
CA SER A 465 -28.38 -26.59 32.13
C SER A 465 -27.87 -27.85 32.77
N VAL A 466 -28.77 -28.62 33.36
CA VAL A 466 -28.50 -29.99 33.85
C VAL A 466 -29.16 -30.95 32.88
N LEU A 467 -28.37 -31.87 32.35
CA LEU A 467 -28.83 -32.89 31.42
C LEU A 467 -28.66 -34.27 32.07
N ARG A 468 -29.54 -35.21 31.73
CA ARG A 468 -29.42 -36.61 32.07
C ARG A 468 -29.33 -37.45 30.81
N TYR A 469 -28.44 -38.43 30.80
CA TYR A 469 -28.35 -39.38 29.70
C TYR A 469 -29.47 -40.42 29.81
N VAL A 470 -30.25 -40.55 28.74
CA VAL A 470 -31.36 -41.51 28.60
C VAL A 470 -31.19 -42.28 27.28
N ALA A 471 -32.04 -43.28 27.01
CA ALA A 471 -31.93 -44.14 25.82
C ALA A 471 -31.90 -43.33 24.50
N SER A 472 -32.51 -42.14 24.45
CA SER A 472 -32.52 -41.21 23.30
C SER A 472 -31.39 -40.20 23.30
N GLY A 473 -30.40 -40.27 24.21
CA GLY A 473 -29.30 -39.34 24.38
C GLY A 473 -29.48 -38.37 25.54
N TRP A 474 -28.77 -37.25 25.52
CA TRP A 474 -28.82 -36.24 26.58
C TRP A 474 -30.13 -35.46 26.57
N LYS A 475 -30.86 -35.44 27.71
CA LYS A 475 -32.09 -34.67 27.88
C LYS A 475 -31.94 -33.66 29.00
N VAL A 476 -32.30 -32.41 28.77
CA VAL A 476 -32.32 -31.36 29.79
C VAL A 476 -33.38 -31.70 30.85
N VAL A 477 -32.97 -31.68 32.12
CA VAL A 477 -33.82 -32.01 33.27
C VAL A 477 -33.97 -30.86 34.27
N ALA A 478 -33.09 -29.83 34.20
CA ALA A 478 -33.20 -28.63 35.01
C ALA A 478 -32.42 -27.46 34.44
N HIS A 479 -32.84 -26.25 34.81
CA HIS A 479 -32.13 -24.98 34.53
C HIS A 479 -31.94 -24.23 35.86
N PRO A 480 -30.88 -24.56 36.63
CA PRO A 480 -30.61 -23.84 37.88
C PRO A 480 -30.15 -22.39 37.60
N ARG A 481 -30.31 -21.51 38.60
CA ARG A 481 -29.77 -20.15 38.58
C ARG A 481 -28.54 -20.10 39.48
N LEU A 482 -27.52 -19.35 39.03
CA LEU A 482 -26.38 -18.99 39.88
C LEU A 482 -26.76 -17.87 40.82
N ASP A 483 -26.31 -17.97 42.05
CA ASP A 483 -26.29 -16.83 42.96
C ASP A 483 -25.10 -15.90 42.68
N ALA A 484 -24.99 -14.78 43.40
CA ALA A 484 -23.92 -13.80 43.25
C ALA A 484 -22.51 -14.38 43.55
N ARG A 485 -22.42 -15.50 44.21
CA ARG A 485 -21.15 -16.20 44.52
C ARG A 485 -20.81 -17.27 43.49
N GLY A 486 -21.65 -17.42 42.45
CA GLY A 486 -21.48 -18.46 41.44
C GLY A 486 -21.90 -19.84 41.89
N THR A 487 -22.71 -19.99 42.97
CA THR A 487 -23.21 -21.28 43.41
C THR A 487 -24.63 -21.52 42.94
N PHE A 488 -25.00 -22.79 42.81
CA PHE A 488 -26.36 -23.19 42.53
C PHE A 488 -26.76 -24.37 43.37
N ARG A 489 -28.05 -24.47 43.66
CA ARG A 489 -28.68 -25.61 44.31
C ARG A 489 -30.04 -25.83 43.67
N THR A 490 -30.22 -26.96 43.02
CA THR A 490 -31.46 -27.23 42.29
C THR A 490 -32.14 -28.47 42.82
N PRO A 491 -33.45 -28.40 43.19
CA PRO A 491 -34.24 -29.58 43.47
C PRO A 491 -34.34 -30.45 42.19
N LEU A 492 -33.86 -31.67 42.30
CA LEU A 492 -33.84 -32.62 41.19
C LEU A 492 -33.83 -34.05 41.76
N LYS A 493 -34.87 -34.81 41.51
CA LYS A 493 -34.88 -36.23 41.88
C LYS A 493 -33.82 -36.95 41.07
N LEU A 494 -32.75 -37.36 41.75
CA LEU A 494 -31.64 -38.06 41.13
C LEU A 494 -31.97 -39.53 40.92
N HIS A 495 -31.55 -40.10 39.85
CA HIS A 495 -31.57 -41.50 39.51
C HIS A 495 -30.15 -41.94 39.17
N ALA A 496 -29.86 -43.23 39.39
CA ALA A 496 -28.57 -43.76 38.93
C ALA A 496 -28.39 -43.57 37.45
N GLY A 497 -27.18 -43.12 37.03
CA GLY A 497 -26.83 -42.84 35.66
C GLY A 497 -25.94 -41.60 35.50
N GLU A 498 -25.77 -41.19 34.26
CA GLU A 498 -24.92 -40.07 33.90
C GLU A 498 -25.71 -38.77 33.83
N TYR A 499 -25.16 -37.75 34.44
CA TYR A 499 -25.62 -36.37 34.35
C TYR A 499 -24.52 -35.51 33.78
N ARG A 500 -24.91 -34.45 33.10
CA ARG A 500 -24.03 -33.41 32.56
C ARG A 500 -24.52 -32.06 33.01
N VAL A 501 -23.64 -31.25 33.52
CA VAL A 501 -23.93 -29.84 33.80
C VAL A 501 -23.15 -29.00 32.85
N GLU A 502 -23.85 -28.15 32.15
CA GLU A 502 -23.29 -27.23 31.16
C GLU A 502 -23.52 -25.79 31.59
N VAL A 503 -22.49 -24.95 31.45
CA VAL A 503 -22.56 -23.51 31.62
C VAL A 503 -22.32 -22.88 30.27
N GLY A 504 -23.21 -22.03 29.80
CA GLY A 504 -23.13 -21.35 28.54
C GLY A 504 -22.04 -20.27 28.52
N ASP A 505 -21.63 -19.89 27.33
CA ASP A 505 -20.77 -18.74 27.10
C ASP A 505 -21.52 -17.44 27.46
N ASP A 506 -20.84 -16.48 28.12
CA ASP A 506 -21.39 -15.16 28.45
C ASP A 506 -20.62 -13.99 27.82
N GLY A 507 -19.74 -14.29 26.87
CA GLY A 507 -18.85 -13.31 26.19
C GLY A 507 -17.61 -12.91 27.01
N ARG A 508 -17.62 -13.21 28.32
CA ARG A 508 -16.46 -13.02 29.21
C ARG A 508 -15.76 -14.34 29.52
N TYR A 509 -16.52 -15.40 29.61
CA TYR A 509 -16.06 -16.76 29.84
C TYR A 509 -16.67 -17.70 28.82
N ALA A 510 -15.88 -18.64 28.32
CA ALA A 510 -16.34 -19.67 27.42
C ALA A 510 -17.23 -20.70 28.16
N SER A 511 -18.03 -21.43 27.42
CA SER A 511 -18.84 -22.53 28.00
C SER A 511 -17.98 -23.51 28.78
N ALA A 512 -18.54 -24.14 29.81
CA ALA A 512 -17.90 -25.21 30.57
C ALA A 512 -18.87 -26.38 30.75
N THR A 513 -18.31 -27.59 30.84
CA THR A 513 -19.09 -28.82 31.00
C THR A 513 -18.41 -29.73 32.01
N VAL A 514 -19.21 -30.36 32.87
CA VAL A 514 -18.77 -31.41 33.77
C VAL A 514 -19.77 -32.56 33.77
N ASP A 515 -19.27 -33.78 33.70
CA ASP A 515 -20.06 -34.99 33.80
C ASP A 515 -20.05 -35.51 35.23
N VAL A 516 -21.23 -35.93 35.74
CA VAL A 516 -21.45 -36.39 37.10
C VAL A 516 -22.10 -37.78 37.05
N HIS A 517 -21.39 -38.75 37.55
CA HIS A 517 -21.91 -40.12 37.64
C HIS A 517 -22.61 -40.35 38.99
N VAL A 518 -23.92 -40.63 38.96
CA VAL A 518 -24.72 -40.93 40.13
C VAL A 518 -24.90 -42.43 40.23
N THR A 519 -24.37 -43.07 41.30
CA THR A 519 -24.48 -44.51 41.54
C THR A 519 -25.63 -44.82 42.45
N SER A 520 -26.18 -46.05 42.35
CA SER A 520 -27.19 -46.52 43.27
C SER A 520 -26.69 -46.56 44.73
N ARG A 521 -25.40 -46.85 44.94
CA ARG A 521 -24.75 -46.83 46.25
C ARG A 521 -24.70 -45.41 46.85
N LEU A 522 -24.45 -44.42 46.04
CA LEU A 522 -24.47 -43.00 46.45
C LEU A 522 -25.90 -42.59 46.87
N LEU A 523 -26.92 -42.99 46.12
CA LEU A 523 -28.31 -42.69 46.44
C LEU A 523 -28.73 -43.36 47.75
N ALA A 524 -28.36 -44.62 47.99
CA ALA A 524 -28.60 -45.31 49.21
C ALA A 524 -27.93 -44.65 50.44
N SER A 525 -26.79 -44.02 50.31
CA SER A 525 -26.10 -43.25 51.36
C SER A 525 -26.86 -42.00 51.83
N PHE A 526 -27.85 -41.54 51.06
CA PHE A 526 -28.72 -40.41 51.39
C PHE A 526 -30.05 -40.86 52.07
N GLY A 527 -30.23 -42.17 52.42
CA GLY A 527 -31.36 -42.64 53.13
C GLY A 527 -32.59 -43.06 52.29
N TYR A 528 -32.34 -43.54 51.06
CA TYR A 528 -33.37 -44.14 50.18
C TYR A 528 -33.24 -45.63 50.09
#